data_e54a5d0f3df9dcc727654f97ec49a577
#
_entry.id   e54a5d0f3df9dcc727654f97ec49a577
#
_cell.length_a   1.000
_cell.length_b   1.000
_cell.length_c   1.000
_cell.angle_alpha   90.00
_cell.angle_beta   90.00
_cell.angle_gamma   90.00
#
_symmetry.space_group_name_H-M   'P 1'
#
loop_
_entity.id
_entity.type
_entity.pdbx_description
1 polymer ?
#
loop_
_entity_poly.entity_id
_entity_poly.type
_entity_poly.pdbx_seq_one_letter_code
_entity_poly.pdbx_strand_id
1 'polypeptide(L)'
;MILRRKPIVPDAVTAGLDTVGMRCPAHEVTRAIIAAAGVPVAAPSGNTSGRPSPTSAADMLEDMDGKIDCIVDGGPCTVGVESTIIDLTLTPPRLLRPGGVTLEQLRDALGEVDVD
;
A
#
# COMPACT_ATOMS: atom_id res chain seq x y z
N MET A 1 4.12 5.14 2.25
CA MET A 1 5.19 5.84 3.01
C MET A 1 6.36 4.90 3.17
N ILE A 2 7.57 5.39 3.01
CA ILE A 2 8.80 4.65 3.32
C ILE A 2 9.30 5.14 4.66
N LEU A 3 9.54 4.22 5.58
CA LEU A 3 9.97 4.48 6.95
C LEU A 3 11.16 3.61 7.31
N ARG A 4 11.94 4.01 8.31
CA ARG A 4 12.92 3.11 8.91
C ARG A 4 12.22 1.99 9.65
N ARG A 5 12.63 0.75 9.39
CA ARG A 5 12.00 -0.39 10.04
C ARG A 5 12.44 -0.52 11.51
N LYS A 6 11.51 -0.99 12.32
CA LYS A 6 11.83 -1.46 13.66
C LYS A 6 12.32 -2.92 13.60
N PRO A 7 13.10 -3.37 14.61
CA PRO A 7 13.60 -4.76 14.65
C PRO A 7 12.50 -5.83 14.59
N ILE A 8 11.29 -5.51 15.03
CA ILE A 8 10.14 -6.42 15.00
C ILE A 8 9.65 -6.74 13.58
N VAL A 9 9.96 -5.89 12.60
CA VAL A 9 9.55 -6.10 11.20
C VAL A 9 10.43 -7.19 10.58
N PRO A 10 9.84 -8.30 10.09
CA PRO A 10 10.63 -9.41 9.53
C PRO A 10 11.36 -9.03 8.24
N ASP A 11 12.52 -9.61 8.00
CA ASP A 11 13.29 -9.42 6.76
C ASP A 11 12.49 -9.82 5.51
N ALA A 12 11.62 -10.81 5.60
CA ALA A 12 10.76 -11.24 4.51
C ALA A 12 9.85 -10.11 3.98
N VAL A 13 9.49 -9.14 4.82
CA VAL A 13 8.65 -7.99 4.43
C VAL A 13 9.45 -6.90 3.74
N THR A 14 10.74 -6.80 4.01
CA THR A 14 11.61 -5.69 3.58
C THR A 14 12.71 -6.13 2.61
N ALA A 15 12.77 -7.40 2.25
CA ALA A 15 13.89 -7.99 1.50
C ALA A 15 15.25 -7.75 2.19
N GLY A 16 15.27 -7.67 3.51
CA GLY A 16 16.48 -7.41 4.31
C GLY A 16 16.92 -5.94 4.34
N LEU A 17 16.16 -5.02 3.77
CA LEU A 17 16.47 -3.59 3.82
C LEU A 17 16.21 -3.01 5.22
N ASP A 18 16.84 -1.88 5.53
CA ASP A 18 16.64 -1.15 6.78
C ASP A 18 15.40 -0.23 6.76
N THR A 19 14.69 -0.21 5.63
CA THR A 19 13.45 0.53 5.42
C THR A 19 12.28 -0.40 5.16
N VAL A 20 11.08 0.09 5.39
CA VAL A 20 9.83 -0.62 5.15
C VAL A 20 8.83 0.27 4.44
N GLY A 21 8.18 -0.25 3.41
CA GLY A 21 7.05 0.38 2.75
C GLY A 21 5.76 0.15 3.55
N MET A 22 5.16 1.24 4.03
CA MET A 22 3.89 1.19 4.77
C MET A 22 2.78 1.81 3.94
N ARG A 23 1.67 1.12 3.83
CA ARG A 23 0.45 1.61 3.20
C ARG A 23 -0.54 2.15 4.22
N CYS A 24 -1.23 3.22 3.84
CA CYS A 24 -2.38 3.74 4.55
C CYS A 24 -3.54 3.83 3.55
N PRO A 25 -4.32 2.78 3.36
CA PRO A 25 -5.40 2.76 2.37
C PRO A 25 -6.56 3.67 2.78
N ALA A 26 -7.20 4.30 1.79
CA ALA A 26 -8.39 5.12 2.00
C ALA A 26 -9.70 4.31 1.94
N HIS A 27 -9.66 3.08 1.43
CA HIS A 27 -10.85 2.23 1.24
C HIS A 27 -11.43 1.80 2.58
N GLU A 28 -12.71 2.08 2.83
CA GLU A 28 -13.35 1.86 4.13
C GLU A 28 -13.37 0.38 4.56
N VAL A 29 -13.68 -0.54 3.65
CA VAL A 29 -13.71 -1.97 3.95
C VAL A 29 -12.32 -2.48 4.29
N THR A 30 -11.30 -2.08 3.54
CA THR A 30 -9.89 -2.42 3.81
C THR A 30 -9.46 -1.92 5.18
N ARG A 31 -9.78 -0.68 5.51
CA ARG A 31 -9.47 -0.09 6.82
C ARG A 31 -10.18 -0.80 7.96
N ALA A 32 -11.44 -1.19 7.77
CA ALA A 32 -12.19 -1.95 8.75
C ALA A 32 -11.58 -3.34 9.02
N ILE A 33 -11.11 -4.02 7.96
CA ILE A 33 -10.43 -5.32 8.08
C ILE A 33 -9.12 -5.16 8.86
N ILE A 34 -8.30 -4.17 8.51
CA ILE A 34 -7.03 -3.90 9.21
C ILE A 34 -7.27 -3.57 10.68
N ALA A 35 -8.26 -2.73 10.98
CA ALA A 35 -8.62 -2.38 12.36
C ALA A 35 -9.10 -3.60 13.15
N ALA A 36 -9.94 -4.44 12.54
CA ALA A 36 -10.45 -5.67 13.18
C ALA A 36 -9.35 -6.70 13.41
N ALA A 37 -8.36 -6.78 12.53
CA ALA A 37 -7.22 -7.68 12.67
C ALA A 37 -6.33 -7.30 13.87
N GLY A 38 -6.24 -6.02 14.22
CA GLY A 38 -5.44 -5.52 15.35
C GLY A 38 -3.92 -5.68 15.17
N VAL A 39 -3.47 -6.03 13.96
CA VAL A 39 -2.07 -6.24 13.61
C VAL A 39 -1.82 -5.68 12.21
N PRO A 40 -0.56 -5.35 11.86
CA PRO A 40 -0.20 -5.01 10.48
C PRO A 40 -0.48 -6.18 9.54
N VAL A 41 -0.88 -5.86 8.30
CA VAL A 41 -1.21 -6.84 7.27
C VAL A 41 -0.23 -6.69 6.11
N ALA A 42 0.43 -7.78 5.71
CA ALA A 42 1.24 -7.80 4.51
C ALA A 42 0.34 -8.00 3.28
N ALA A 43 0.48 -7.14 2.28
CA ALA A 43 -0.40 -7.13 1.12
C ALA A 43 0.38 -7.02 -0.19
N PRO A 44 0.57 -8.12 -0.91
CA PRO A 44 1.07 -8.12 -2.28
C PRO A 44 -0.05 -7.81 -3.27
N SER A 45 0.29 -7.74 -4.56
CA SER A 45 -0.71 -7.68 -5.63
C SER A 45 -1.47 -9.01 -5.73
N GLY A 46 -2.78 -8.96 -6.04
CA GLY A 46 -3.64 -10.13 -6.10
C GLY A 46 -3.63 -10.89 -7.42
N ASN A 47 -2.60 -10.71 -8.25
CA ASN A 47 -2.45 -11.39 -9.53
C ASN A 47 -1.44 -12.53 -9.46
N THR A 48 -1.62 -13.54 -10.31
CA THR A 48 -0.55 -14.48 -10.62
C THR A 48 0.53 -13.79 -11.45
N SER A 49 1.78 -14.25 -11.30
CA SER A 49 2.94 -13.66 -12.01
C SER A 49 2.68 -13.59 -13.52
N GLY A 50 2.91 -12.42 -14.12
CA GLY A 50 2.73 -12.18 -15.56
C GLY A 50 1.30 -11.81 -15.97
N ARG A 51 0.33 -11.84 -15.07
CA ARG A 51 -1.04 -11.39 -15.34
C ARG A 51 -1.29 -9.98 -14.80
N PRO A 52 -2.23 -9.21 -15.40
CA PRO A 52 -2.59 -7.91 -14.87
C PRO A 52 -3.23 -8.02 -13.48
N SER A 53 -3.08 -6.98 -12.67
CA SER A 53 -3.73 -6.90 -11.35
C SER A 53 -5.25 -6.94 -11.51
N PRO A 54 -5.96 -7.72 -10.67
CA PRO A 54 -7.42 -7.78 -10.72
C PRO A 54 -8.04 -6.44 -10.29
N THR A 55 -9.17 -6.09 -10.91
CA THR A 55 -9.93 -4.87 -10.61
C THR A 55 -11.31 -5.16 -10.04
N SER A 56 -11.67 -6.43 -9.92
CA SER A 56 -12.95 -6.89 -9.36
C SER A 56 -12.75 -8.19 -8.59
N ALA A 57 -13.74 -8.53 -7.75
CA ALA A 57 -13.75 -9.82 -7.06
C ALA A 57 -13.84 -10.99 -8.06
N ALA A 58 -14.55 -10.83 -9.17
CA ALA A 58 -14.65 -11.85 -10.21
C ALA A 58 -13.28 -12.14 -10.84
N ASP A 59 -12.48 -11.13 -11.15
CA ASP A 59 -11.12 -11.29 -11.67
C ASP A 59 -10.22 -12.00 -10.65
N MET A 60 -10.35 -11.63 -9.38
CA MET A 60 -9.61 -12.24 -8.29
C MET A 60 -9.97 -13.72 -8.12
N LEU A 61 -11.26 -14.05 -8.21
CA LEU A 61 -11.74 -15.42 -8.12
C LEU A 61 -11.19 -16.29 -9.26
N GLU A 62 -11.15 -15.76 -10.48
CA GLU A 62 -10.59 -16.44 -11.63
C GLU A 62 -9.13 -16.86 -11.42
N ASP A 63 -8.31 -15.95 -10.85
CA ASP A 63 -6.89 -16.22 -10.66
C ASP A 63 -6.57 -17.00 -9.39
N MET A 64 -7.35 -16.84 -8.33
CA MET A 64 -7.00 -17.25 -6.98
C MET A 64 -7.92 -18.33 -6.38
N ASP A 65 -8.96 -18.77 -7.10
CA ASP A 65 -9.84 -19.83 -6.61
C ASP A 65 -9.05 -21.09 -6.28
N GLY A 66 -9.26 -21.62 -5.09
CA GLY A 66 -8.54 -22.77 -4.57
C GLY A 66 -7.10 -22.50 -4.08
N LYS A 67 -6.61 -21.25 -4.18
CA LYS A 67 -5.26 -20.85 -3.77
C LYS A 67 -5.24 -20.00 -2.50
N ILE A 68 -6.36 -19.38 -2.16
CA ILE A 68 -6.54 -18.52 -0.98
C ILE A 68 -7.81 -18.92 -0.25
N ASP A 69 -7.89 -18.53 1.02
CA ASP A 69 -8.98 -18.95 1.90
C ASP A 69 -10.23 -18.11 1.76
N CYS A 70 -10.08 -16.83 1.43
CA CYS A 70 -11.19 -15.88 1.43
C CYS A 70 -10.96 -14.73 0.46
N ILE A 71 -12.03 -14.29 -0.18
CA ILE A 71 -12.09 -13.06 -0.96
C ILE A 71 -13.17 -12.18 -0.35
N VAL A 72 -12.83 -10.95 -0.01
CA VAL A 72 -13.78 -9.93 0.42
C VAL A 72 -14.05 -9.00 -0.76
N ASP A 73 -15.28 -9.02 -1.25
CA ASP A 73 -15.71 -8.15 -2.34
C ASP A 73 -16.06 -6.75 -1.80
N GLY A 74 -15.15 -5.81 -1.97
CA GLY A 74 -15.34 -4.40 -1.61
C GLY A 74 -15.86 -3.54 -2.78
N GLY A 75 -16.30 -4.18 -3.86
CA GLY A 75 -16.68 -3.50 -5.10
C GLY A 75 -15.51 -3.39 -6.10
N PRO A 76 -15.78 -2.92 -7.32
CA PRO A 76 -14.78 -2.77 -8.35
C PRO A 76 -13.76 -1.68 -7.98
N CYS A 77 -12.50 -1.88 -8.37
CA CYS A 77 -11.47 -0.86 -8.23
C CYS A 77 -11.69 0.26 -9.23
N THR A 78 -11.65 1.50 -8.75
CA THR A 78 -11.58 2.66 -9.63
C THR A 78 -10.20 2.74 -10.27
N VAL A 79 -10.16 2.75 -11.59
CA VAL A 79 -8.92 2.96 -12.34
C VAL A 79 -8.60 4.45 -12.34
N GLY A 80 -7.37 4.84 -12.03
CA GLY A 80 -6.90 6.17 -12.39
C GLY A 80 -6.15 6.98 -11.35
N VAL A 81 -6.18 6.67 -10.06
CA VAL A 81 -5.37 7.42 -9.09
C VAL A 81 -4.44 6.47 -8.36
N GLU A 82 -3.17 6.52 -8.70
CA GLU A 82 -2.14 5.76 -8.02
C GLU A 82 -1.90 6.29 -6.60
N SER A 83 -1.35 5.43 -5.75
CA SER A 83 -0.96 5.84 -4.40
C SER A 83 0.21 6.82 -4.44
N THR A 84 0.14 7.87 -3.63
CA THR A 84 1.27 8.76 -3.37
C THR A 84 2.36 8.00 -2.63
N ILE A 85 3.62 8.13 -3.06
CA ILE A 85 4.77 7.52 -2.38
C ILE A 85 5.66 8.64 -1.87
N ILE A 86 5.86 8.67 -0.56
CA ILE A 86 6.75 9.62 0.11
C ILE A 86 7.78 8.88 0.95
N ASP A 87 9.04 9.31 0.86
CA ASP A 87 10.12 8.83 1.70
C ASP A 87 10.29 9.73 2.91
N LEU A 88 9.96 9.21 4.08
CA LEU A 88 10.08 9.89 5.37
C LEU A 88 11.41 9.61 6.08
N THR A 89 12.30 8.86 5.46
CA THR A 89 13.64 8.59 6.01
C THR A 89 14.63 9.70 5.71
N LEU A 90 14.27 10.61 4.82
CA LEU A 90 15.07 11.75 4.39
C LEU A 90 14.66 13.03 5.13
N THR A 91 15.58 14.00 5.18
CA THR A 91 15.31 15.33 5.75
C THR A 91 15.77 16.39 4.74
N PRO A 92 14.84 17.16 4.12
CA PRO A 92 13.39 17.01 4.23
C PRO A 92 12.86 15.71 3.60
N PRO A 93 11.63 15.28 3.93
CA PRO A 93 10.96 14.17 3.24
C PRO A 93 10.89 14.39 1.73
N ARG A 94 10.90 13.29 0.96
CA ARG A 94 10.89 13.39 -0.51
C ARG A 94 9.70 12.66 -1.12
N LEU A 95 8.96 13.37 -1.97
CA LEU A 95 7.90 12.80 -2.79
C LEU A 95 8.54 12.03 -3.96
N LEU A 96 8.34 10.71 -3.98
CA LEU A 96 8.87 9.82 -5.02
C LEU A 96 7.87 9.57 -6.16
N ARG A 97 6.58 9.55 -5.84
CA ARG A 97 5.52 9.38 -6.83
C ARG A 97 4.28 10.17 -6.42
N PRO A 98 3.82 11.11 -7.26
CA PRO A 98 2.56 11.79 -7.01
C PRO A 98 1.38 10.83 -7.16
N GLY A 99 0.31 11.07 -6.40
CA GLY A 99 -0.90 10.26 -6.42
C GLY A 99 -2.07 11.00 -5.79
N GLY A 100 -2.98 10.28 -5.17
CA GLY A 100 -4.20 10.85 -4.59
C GLY A 100 -3.97 11.89 -3.49
N VAL A 101 -2.89 11.79 -2.74
CA VAL A 101 -2.45 12.83 -1.81
C VAL A 101 -1.53 13.79 -2.55
N THR A 102 -1.89 15.07 -2.59
CA THR A 102 -1.16 16.09 -3.35
C THR A 102 0.09 16.56 -2.62
N LEU A 103 1.03 17.15 -3.36
CA LEU A 103 2.22 17.77 -2.78
C LEU A 103 1.85 18.88 -1.80
N GLU A 104 0.82 19.66 -2.11
CA GLU A 104 0.30 20.72 -1.23
C GLU A 104 -0.16 20.16 0.11
N GLN A 105 -0.96 19.08 0.08
CA GLN A 105 -1.42 18.40 1.30
C GLN A 105 -0.24 17.84 2.11
N LEU A 106 0.78 17.29 1.44
CA LEU A 106 1.99 16.80 2.11
C LEU A 106 2.76 17.94 2.78
N ARG A 107 2.89 19.08 2.11
CA ARG A 107 3.56 20.26 2.66
C ARG A 107 2.78 20.87 3.82
N ASP A 108 1.46 20.87 3.77
CA ASP A 108 0.62 21.33 4.88
C ASP A 108 0.82 20.46 6.14
N ALA A 109 0.99 19.15 5.96
CA ALA A 109 1.18 18.20 7.05
C ALA A 109 2.62 18.12 7.57
N LEU A 110 3.60 18.24 6.71
CA LEU A 110 5.01 17.92 6.99
C LEU A 110 5.94 19.14 6.96
N GLY A 111 5.48 20.26 6.40
CA GLY A 111 6.29 21.43 6.12
C GLY A 111 7.02 21.31 4.79
N GLU A 112 8.34 21.31 4.81
CA GLU A 112 9.15 21.18 3.60
C GLU A 112 9.12 19.75 3.06
N VAL A 113 8.87 19.60 1.77
CA VAL A 113 8.88 18.33 1.05
C VAL A 113 9.61 18.52 -0.28
N ASP A 114 10.67 17.77 -0.50
CA ASP A 114 11.38 17.70 -1.77
C ASP A 114 10.59 16.86 -2.78
N VAL A 115 10.85 17.10 -4.05
CA VAL A 115 10.30 16.32 -5.17
C VAL A 115 11.45 15.66 -5.91
N ASP A 116 11.27 14.38 -6.25
CA ASP A 116 12.24 13.60 -7.01
C ASP A 116 12.23 13.97 -8.50
#